data_766cb9c6db9257d9a97c6f28fab2be0a
#
_entry.id   766cb9c6db9257d9a97c6f28fab2be0a
#
_cell.length_a   1.000
_cell.length_b   1.000
_cell.length_c   1.000
_cell.angle_alpha   90.00
_cell.angle_beta   90.00
_cell.angle_gamma   90.00
#
_symmetry.space_group_name_H-M   'P 1'
#
loop_
_entity.id
_entity.type
_entity.pdbx_description
1 polymer ?
#
loop_
_entity_poly.entity_id
_entity_poly.type
_entity_poly.pdbx_seq_one_letter_code
_entity_poly.pdbx_strand_id
1 'polypeptide(L)'
;MIVESVELKDYRNYDFLDMKFNENVNIIYGDNAQGKTNILESIYMCSTSKSHRGSKDKEIIRFGQDESHIKLNVIKHDMRYRIDMHLKKNKSKGIAVNGIPIKKAVELFGIINIVFFS
;
A
#
# COMPACT_ATOMS: atom_id res chain seq x y z
N MET A 1 14.48 -1.08 -6.83
CA MET A 1 13.19 -0.38 -6.67
C MET A 1 13.25 0.54 -5.46
N ILE A 2 12.78 1.76 -5.65
CA ILE A 2 12.76 2.77 -4.59
C ILE A 2 11.32 3.17 -4.32
N VAL A 3 10.89 3.06 -3.06
CA VAL A 3 9.58 3.58 -2.66
C VAL A 3 9.75 5.08 -2.36
N GLU A 4 9.05 5.92 -3.13
CA GLU A 4 9.12 7.37 -2.94
C GLU A 4 8.16 7.86 -1.87
N SER A 5 6.92 7.39 -1.91
CA SER A 5 5.91 7.85 -0.97
C SER A 5 4.75 6.87 -0.87
N VAL A 6 4.02 6.96 0.23
CA VAL A 6 2.76 6.25 0.42
C VAL A 6 1.75 7.22 1.03
N GLU A 7 0.54 7.22 0.47
CA GLU A 7 -0.59 7.94 1.04
C GLU A 7 -1.65 6.93 1.47
N LEU A 8 -2.17 7.12 2.65
CA LEU A 8 -3.23 6.27 3.20
C LEU A 8 -4.40 7.15 3.58
N LYS A 9 -5.60 6.73 3.21
CA LYS A 9 -6.83 7.38 3.63
C LYS A 9 -7.77 6.37 4.24
N ASP A 10 -8.25 6.66 5.45
CA ASP A 10 -9.14 5.77 6.21
C ASP A 10 -8.62 4.34 6.27
N TYR A 11 -7.33 4.23 6.57
CA TYR A 11 -6.60 2.97 6.62
C TYR A 11 -6.22 2.67 8.07
N ARG A 12 -6.69 1.55 8.61
CA ARG A 12 -6.48 1.18 10.01
C ARG A 12 -6.92 2.32 10.94
N ASN A 13 -6.00 2.91 11.68
CA ASN A 13 -6.31 4.02 12.57
C ASN A 13 -5.97 5.40 11.98
N TYR A 14 -5.57 5.44 10.71
CA TYR A 14 -5.26 6.69 10.05
C TYR A 14 -6.47 7.26 9.32
N ASP A 15 -6.82 8.50 9.61
CA ASP A 15 -7.74 9.27 8.81
C ASP A 15 -7.04 9.61 7.49
N PHE A 16 -5.85 10.17 7.59
CA PHE A 16 -5.00 10.46 6.45
C PHE A 16 -3.53 10.42 6.86
N LEU A 17 -2.71 9.81 6.02
CA LEU A 17 -1.27 9.77 6.20
C LEU A 17 -0.61 9.96 4.84
N ASP A 18 0.33 10.90 4.75
CA ASP A 18 1.18 11.07 3.58
C ASP A 18 2.63 10.98 4.07
N MET A 19 3.33 9.93 3.65
CA MET A 19 4.70 9.72 4.07
C MET A 19 5.61 9.65 2.86
N LYS A 20 6.64 10.49 2.86
CA LYS A 20 7.67 10.51 1.84
C LYS A 20 8.94 9.87 2.38
N PHE A 21 9.58 9.07 1.56
CA PHE A 21 10.78 8.35 1.94
C PHE A 21 12.01 8.97 1.29
N ASN A 22 13.10 9.05 2.06
CA ASN A 22 14.39 9.47 1.54
C ASN A 22 15.05 8.26 0.91
N GLU A 23 15.74 8.46 -0.23
CA GLU A 23 16.43 7.38 -0.94
C GLU A 23 17.43 6.63 -0.05
N ASN A 24 18.02 7.29 0.91
CA ASN A 24 19.02 6.71 1.79
C ASN A 24 18.46 6.07 3.04
N VAL A 25 17.15 6.18 3.25
CA VAL A 25 16.49 5.62 4.43
C VAL A 25 15.31 4.79 3.97
N ASN A 26 15.55 3.50 3.81
CA ASN A 26 14.53 2.58 3.33
C ASN A 26 13.74 1.94 4.45
N ILE A 27 13.95 2.40 5.66
CA ILE A 27 13.34 1.77 6.80
C ILE A 27 12.64 2.81 7.61
N ILE A 28 11.46 2.44 8.04
CA ILE A 28 10.66 3.28 8.90
C ILE A 28 11.17 3.05 10.31
N TYR A 29 11.95 4.00 10.81
CA TYR A 29 12.40 4.00 12.19
C TYR A 29 11.45 4.81 13.04
N GLY A 30 11.20 4.36 14.22
CA GLY A 30 10.37 5.08 15.16
C GLY A 30 9.96 4.19 16.30
N ASP A 31 9.46 4.80 17.36
CA ASP A 31 9.07 4.08 18.55
C ASP A 31 7.69 3.42 18.43
N ASN A 32 6.95 3.76 17.37
CA ASN A 32 5.61 3.22 17.14
C ASN A 32 5.68 2.01 16.21
N ALA A 33 5.85 0.84 16.79
CA ALA A 33 5.90 -0.41 16.04
C ALA A 33 4.61 -0.66 15.26
N GLN A 34 3.47 -0.26 15.79
CA GLN A 34 2.17 -0.46 15.13
C GLN A 34 2.07 0.37 13.86
N GLY A 35 2.56 1.62 13.89
CA GLY A 35 2.58 2.48 12.71
C GLY A 35 3.47 1.90 11.62
N LYS A 36 4.64 1.38 11.98
CA LYS A 36 5.54 0.74 11.03
C LYS A 36 4.88 -0.44 10.34
N THR A 37 4.23 -1.30 11.11
CA THR A 37 3.57 -2.49 10.60
C THR A 37 2.46 -2.11 9.64
N ASN A 38 1.67 -1.09 9.96
CA ASN A 38 0.58 -0.65 9.09
C ASN A 38 1.09 -0.10 7.76
N ILE A 39 2.18 0.65 7.79
CA ILE A 39 2.78 1.21 6.57
C ILE A 39 3.36 0.09 5.71
N LEU A 40 4.08 -0.85 6.31
CA LEU A 40 4.62 -1.99 5.60
C LEU A 40 3.50 -2.85 4.99
N GLU A 41 2.41 -3.03 5.72
CA GLU A 41 1.25 -3.75 5.20
C GLU A 41 0.70 -3.08 3.94
N SER A 42 0.57 -1.75 3.95
CA SER A 42 0.04 -1.03 2.81
C SER A 42 0.93 -1.18 1.57
N ILE A 43 2.24 -1.14 1.76
CA ILE A 43 3.20 -1.32 0.68
C ILE A 43 3.11 -2.75 0.13
N TYR A 44 3.03 -3.73 1.03
CA TYR A 44 2.89 -5.13 0.63
C TYR A 44 1.59 -5.36 -0.15
N MET A 45 0.49 -4.75 0.28
CA MET A 45 -0.78 -4.85 -0.43
C MET A 45 -0.66 -4.32 -1.86
N CYS A 46 0.09 -3.25 -2.08
CA CYS A 46 0.29 -2.72 -3.42
C CYS A 46 1.15 -3.62 -4.30
N SER A 47 1.88 -4.58 -3.72
CA SER A 47 2.68 -5.51 -4.50
C SER A 47 1.96 -6.85 -4.73
N THR A 48 1.07 -7.25 -3.84
CA THR A 48 0.44 -8.57 -3.86
C THR A 48 -1.07 -8.55 -3.86
N SER A 49 -1.68 -7.41 -3.62
CA SER A 49 -3.10 -7.17 -3.38
C SER A 49 -3.63 -7.76 -2.07
N LYS A 50 -2.76 -8.30 -1.22
CA LYS A 50 -3.16 -8.91 0.05
C LYS A 50 -2.33 -8.36 1.20
N SER A 51 -2.90 -8.41 2.40
CA SER A 51 -2.18 -8.08 3.62
C SER A 51 -1.20 -9.19 3.98
N HIS A 52 0.04 -8.84 4.34
CA HIS A 52 1.02 -9.82 4.80
C HIS A 52 0.63 -10.42 6.17
N ARG A 53 -0.30 -9.79 6.86
CA ARG A 53 -0.84 -10.29 8.13
C ARG A 53 -2.05 -11.20 7.94
N GLY A 54 -2.48 -11.39 6.68
CA GLY A 54 -3.66 -12.18 6.39
C GLY A 54 -4.98 -11.49 6.71
N SER A 55 -4.96 -10.19 6.96
CA SER A 55 -6.17 -9.43 7.27
C SER A 55 -7.06 -9.29 6.05
N LYS A 56 -8.36 -9.32 6.27
CA LYS A 56 -9.34 -9.06 5.22
C LYS A 56 -9.46 -7.56 4.98
N ASP A 57 -9.86 -7.16 3.78
CA ASP A 57 -10.00 -5.75 3.43
C ASP A 57 -10.87 -4.98 4.43
N LYS A 58 -11.97 -5.57 4.85
CA LYS A 58 -12.87 -4.92 5.82
C LYS A 58 -12.22 -4.67 7.18
N GLU A 59 -11.19 -5.44 7.52
CA GLU A 59 -10.47 -5.27 8.78
C GLU A 59 -9.43 -4.15 8.68
N ILE A 60 -9.02 -3.83 7.47
CA ILE A 60 -8.03 -2.80 7.18
C ILE A 60 -8.68 -1.42 7.11
N ILE A 61 -9.90 -1.36 6.58
CA ILE A 61 -10.65 -0.11 6.48
C ILE A 61 -10.86 0.48 7.88
N ARG A 62 -10.62 1.78 8.01
CA ARG A 62 -10.74 2.48 9.28
C ARG A 62 -12.13 2.27 9.88
N PHE A 63 -12.19 2.04 11.19
CA PHE A 63 -13.44 1.82 11.91
C PHE A 63 -14.43 2.94 11.64
N GLY A 64 -15.65 2.57 11.29
CA GLY A 64 -16.71 3.52 10.98
C GLY A 64 -16.75 3.97 9.53
N GLN A 65 -15.78 3.54 8.70
CA GLN A 65 -15.73 3.91 7.30
C GLN A 65 -16.05 2.70 6.41
N ASP A 66 -16.48 2.98 5.18
CA ASP A 66 -16.83 1.94 4.22
C ASP A 66 -15.75 1.71 3.16
N GLU A 67 -14.80 2.61 3.06
CA GLU A 67 -13.78 2.58 2.03
C GLU A 67 -12.43 3.04 2.58
N SER A 68 -11.36 2.59 1.93
CA SER A 68 -10.01 3.00 2.23
C SER A 68 -9.23 3.15 0.95
N HIS A 69 -8.22 4.00 0.94
CA HIS A 69 -7.40 4.23 -0.25
C HIS A 69 -5.92 4.14 0.11
N ILE A 70 -5.16 3.51 -0.78
CA ILE A 70 -3.70 3.46 -0.71
C ILE A 70 -3.17 4.01 -2.03
N LYS A 71 -2.22 4.94 -1.96
CA LYS A 71 -1.50 5.41 -3.13
C LYS A 71 -0.01 5.22 -2.87
N LEU A 72 0.63 4.40 -3.68
CA LEU A 72 2.05 4.12 -3.56
C LEU A 72 2.78 4.63 -4.80
N ASN A 73 3.83 5.41 -4.60
CA ASN A 73 4.69 5.87 -5.68
C ASN A 73 6.05 5.19 -5.55
N VAL A 74 6.50 4.54 -6.62
CA VAL A 74 7.79 3.86 -6.67
C VAL A 74 8.54 4.22 -7.94
N ILE A 75 9.87 4.06 -7.88
CA ILE A 75 10.74 4.15 -9.05
C ILE A 75 11.39 2.79 -9.24
N LYS A 76 11.29 2.26 -10.45
CA LYS A 76 11.91 0.99 -10.82
C LYS A 76 12.48 1.14 -12.23
N HIS A 77 13.79 0.86 -12.38
CA HIS A 77 14.48 0.98 -13.67
C HIS A 77 14.27 2.37 -14.30
N ASP A 78 14.42 3.41 -13.47
CA ASP A 78 14.26 4.82 -13.83
C ASP A 78 12.87 5.22 -14.30
N MET A 79 11.89 4.34 -14.11
CA MET A 79 10.49 4.61 -14.41
C MET A 79 9.68 4.76 -13.14
N ARG A 80 8.76 5.70 -13.16
CA ARG A 80 7.85 5.93 -12.04
C ARG A 80 6.55 5.18 -12.22
N TYR A 81 6.12 4.53 -11.14
CA TYR A 81 4.85 3.83 -11.10
C TYR A 81 4.05 4.34 -9.91
N ARG A 82 2.77 4.60 -10.15
CA ARG A 82 1.82 4.91 -9.10
C ARG A 82 0.81 3.78 -9.02
N ILE A 83 0.72 3.16 -7.85
CA ILE A 83 -0.26 2.12 -7.60
C ILE A 83 -1.36 2.75 -6.75
N ASP A 84 -2.59 2.71 -7.23
CA ASP A 84 -3.76 3.15 -6.48
C ASP A 84 -4.58 1.91 -6.12
N MET A 85 -4.90 1.77 -4.85
CA MET A 85 -5.73 0.68 -4.38
C MET A 85 -6.90 1.23 -3.59
N HIS A 86 -8.10 0.84 -3.99
CA HIS A 86 -9.33 1.28 -3.37
C HIS A 86 -10.01 0.08 -2.70
N LEU A 87 -9.95 0.03 -1.37
CA LEU A 87 -10.58 -1.02 -0.59
C LEU A 87 -12.03 -0.66 -0.33
N LYS A 88 -12.91 -1.64 -0.46
CA LYS A 88 -14.34 -1.48 -0.24
C LYS A 88 -14.83 -2.57 0.70
N LYS A 89 -15.70 -2.19 1.63
CA LYS A 89 -16.11 -3.09 2.71
C LYS A 89 -16.86 -4.33 2.21
N ASN A 90 -17.75 -4.17 1.24
CA ASN A 90 -18.62 -5.24 0.75
C ASN A 90 -18.47 -5.50 -0.74
N LYS A 91 -17.38 -5.07 -1.35
CA LYS A 91 -17.12 -5.23 -2.79
C LYS A 91 -15.66 -5.55 -3.03
N SER A 92 -15.38 -6.05 -4.22
CA SER A 92 -14.00 -6.27 -4.65
C SER A 92 -13.23 -4.96 -4.69
N LYS A 93 -11.97 -5.02 -4.31
CA LYS A 93 -11.11 -3.84 -4.37
C LYS A 93 -10.79 -3.45 -5.81
N GLY A 94 -10.57 -2.15 -6.02
CA GLY A 94 -10.11 -1.62 -7.30
C GLY A 94 -8.62 -1.37 -7.21
N ILE A 95 -7.89 -1.67 -8.30
CA ILE A 95 -6.45 -1.44 -8.40
C ILE A 95 -6.15 -0.81 -9.74
N ALA A 96 -5.34 0.25 -9.73
CA ALA A 96 -4.90 0.90 -10.95
C ALA A 96 -3.40 1.15 -10.90
N VAL A 97 -2.74 1.03 -12.04
CA VAL A 97 -1.32 1.34 -12.19
C VAL A 97 -1.20 2.50 -13.18
N ASN A 98 -0.63 3.61 -12.73
CA ASN A 98 -0.52 4.84 -13.52
C ASN A 98 -1.87 5.26 -14.12
N GLY A 99 -2.93 5.11 -13.31
CA GLY A 99 -4.28 5.49 -13.71
C GLY A 99 -5.02 4.46 -14.55
N ILE A 100 -4.38 3.34 -14.89
CA ILE A 100 -4.98 2.30 -15.72
C ILE A 100 -5.43 1.14 -14.83
N PRO A 101 -6.72 0.84 -14.77
CA PRO A 101 -7.20 -0.27 -13.97
C PRO A 101 -6.62 -1.61 -14.42
N ILE A 102 -6.25 -2.44 -13.44
CA ILE A 102 -5.82 -3.81 -13.71
C ILE A 102 -6.90 -4.77 -13.24
N LYS A 103 -7.00 -5.91 -13.93
CA LYS A 103 -8.05 -6.89 -13.66
C LYS A 103 -7.57 -8.02 -12.75
N LYS A 104 -6.28 -8.34 -12.79
CA LYS A 104 -5.72 -9.45 -12.04
C LYS A 104 -4.55 -8.99 -11.19
N ALA A 105 -4.55 -9.41 -9.94
CA ALA A 105 -3.49 -9.06 -8.98
C ALA A 105 -2.10 -9.52 -9.44
N VAL A 106 -2.03 -10.59 -10.23
CA VAL A 106 -0.76 -11.09 -10.75
C VAL A 106 -0.01 -10.04 -11.58
N GLU A 107 -0.73 -9.09 -12.15
CA GLU A 107 -0.12 -8.01 -12.93
C GLU A 107 0.76 -7.11 -12.06
N LEU A 108 0.51 -7.05 -10.76
CA LEU A 108 1.34 -6.28 -9.82
C LEU A 108 2.72 -6.89 -9.64
N PHE A 109 2.84 -8.21 -9.68
CA PHE A 109 4.13 -8.88 -9.46
C PHE A 109 5.18 -8.51 -10.51
N GLY A 110 4.75 -8.21 -11.73
CA GLY A 110 5.67 -7.78 -12.77
C GLY A 110 6.21 -6.38 -12.57
N ILE A 111 5.56 -5.60 -11.70
CA ILE A 111 5.89 -4.20 -11.49
C ILE A 111 6.63 -4.03 -10.16
N ILE A 112 6.11 -4.59 -9.08
CA ILE A 112 6.63 -4.39 -7.75
C ILE A 112 6.99 -5.72 -7.09
N ASN A 113 8.26 -5.89 -6.79
CA ASN A 113 8.75 -7.05 -6.04
C ASN A 113 9.22 -6.56 -4.68
N ILE A 114 8.39 -6.77 -3.67
CA ILE A 114 8.73 -6.41 -2.29
C ILE A 114 8.90 -7.70 -1.50
N VAL A 115 10.06 -7.87 -0.92
CA VAL A 115 10.36 -9.02 -0.08
C VAL A 115 10.43 -8.54 1.36
N PHE A 116 9.63 -9.17 2.20
CA PHE A 116 9.64 -8.90 3.64
C PHE A 116 10.42 -9.98 4.35
N PHE A 117 11.35 -9.55 5.18
CA PHE A 117 12.04 -10.45 6.09
C PHE A 117 11.52 -10.17 7.49
N SER A 118 11.03 -11.18 8.12
CA SER A 118 10.58 -11.10 9.50
C SER A 118 11.76 -11.18 10.47
#